data_bdd8eb753d4f31008ef0958f82728dd8
#
_entry.id   bdd8eb753d4f31008ef0958f82728dd8
#
_cell.length_a   1.000
_cell.length_b   1.000
_cell.length_c   1.000
_cell.angle_alpha   90.00
_cell.angle_beta   90.00
_cell.angle_gamma   90.00
#
_symmetry.space_group_name_H-M   'P 1'
#
loop_
_entity.id
_entity.type
_entity.pdbx_description
1 polymer ?
#
loop_
_entity_poly.entity_id
_entity_poly.type
_entity_poly.pdbx_seq_one_letter_code
_entity_poly.pdbx_strand_id
1 'polypeptide(L)'
;MESKIIYKNDLVTNIYAACSCCYNNNKVIDYLEKTKYIEKRVNAGHDSILEHGRVVIEITGIENEFDIISLITNPHARFLQFYSTCNYTENRNLFKKLRKTKKTYNLIINGDVRAYKEFITNIKTSDLCNNIILSLCIILQTNLPKCLFGKTFKINEEDPNFTFNFTDIEIFNDNNENDFTRYVTNPYEGLHYDIVIKNEKVSNVPVAGDKVIKSVDIGFDREMYRKLLNNVDFEQEADLMIPVTVVFKNISRTATHQLVRHRNAITQESQRYVNYSDASFTIPLKDYDKDKQYSVKIGNIINNGSLDTITDDLMSVYPQLMQAGLKKEEARAFLPSNVNCGKLYMTFTVFSLLKFLELRTDPHAQYEIRQYAQTIKERFDKLLTF
;
A
#
# COMPACT_ATOMS: atom_id res chain seq x y z
N MET A 1 3.06 17.89 -25.92
CA MET A 1 2.82 16.87 -24.92
C MET A 1 3.29 17.42 -23.58
N GLU A 2 2.48 17.31 -22.55
CA GLU A 2 2.77 17.79 -21.20
C GLU A 2 2.51 16.64 -20.23
N SER A 3 3.34 16.51 -19.18
CA SER A 3 3.19 15.48 -18.16
C SER A 3 3.20 16.10 -16.75
N LYS A 4 2.32 15.62 -15.89
CA LYS A 4 2.24 16.07 -14.49
C LYS A 4 1.82 14.92 -13.56
N ILE A 5 2.25 14.99 -12.30
CA ILE A 5 1.70 14.13 -11.25
C ILE A 5 0.38 14.76 -10.80
N ILE A 6 -0.73 14.06 -10.99
CA ILE A 6 -2.05 14.52 -10.54
C ILE A 6 -2.39 14.03 -9.13
N TYR A 7 -1.75 12.95 -8.69
CA TYR A 7 -1.87 12.44 -7.33
C TYR A 7 -0.60 11.70 -6.90
N LYS A 8 -0.20 11.88 -5.66
CA LYS A 8 0.68 10.97 -4.90
C LYS A 8 0.31 11.05 -3.42
N ASN A 9 0.30 9.92 -2.73
CA ASN A 9 0.18 9.94 -1.27
C ASN A 9 1.50 10.41 -0.62
N ASP A 10 1.51 10.61 0.70
CA ASP A 10 2.79 10.84 1.41
C ASP A 10 3.65 9.56 1.35
N LEU A 11 4.44 9.48 0.27
CA LEU A 11 5.21 8.29 -0.09
C LEU A 11 6.17 7.88 1.03
N VAL A 12 6.92 8.85 1.56
CA VAL A 12 7.96 8.57 2.55
C VAL A 12 7.34 8.10 3.86
N THR A 13 6.31 8.76 4.33
CA THR A 13 5.66 8.38 5.60
C THR A 13 4.92 7.07 5.49
N ASN A 14 4.15 6.83 4.42
CA ASN A 14 3.42 5.57 4.26
C ASN A 14 4.34 4.37 4.08
N ILE A 15 5.38 4.51 3.26
CA ILE A 15 6.36 3.44 3.04
C ILE A 15 7.18 3.19 4.31
N TYR A 16 7.55 4.25 5.05
CA TYR A 16 8.23 4.11 6.33
C TYR A 16 7.33 3.38 7.36
N ALA A 17 6.07 3.79 7.49
CA ALA A 17 5.13 3.18 8.43
C ALA A 17 4.94 1.68 8.14
N ALA A 18 4.76 1.31 6.88
CA ALA A 18 4.68 -0.09 6.46
C ALA A 18 5.99 -0.84 6.76
N CYS A 19 7.14 -0.25 6.44
CA CYS A 19 8.44 -0.83 6.68
C CYS A 19 8.71 -1.04 8.18
N SER A 20 8.40 -0.04 9.00
CA SER A 20 8.61 -0.09 10.46
C SER A 20 7.74 -1.15 11.14
N CYS A 21 6.56 -1.43 10.57
CA CYS A 21 5.65 -2.47 11.04
C CYS A 21 6.32 -3.86 11.06
N CYS A 22 7.07 -4.22 10.03
CA CYS A 22 7.76 -5.51 9.95
C CYS A 22 8.67 -5.79 11.15
N TYR A 23 9.24 -4.74 11.73
CA TYR A 23 10.24 -4.82 12.78
C TYR A 23 9.72 -4.37 14.15
N ASN A 24 8.42 -4.10 14.24
CA ASN A 24 7.77 -3.50 15.42
C ASN A 24 8.52 -2.25 15.93
N ASN A 25 9.00 -1.43 14.99
CA ASN A 25 9.71 -0.20 15.30
C ASN A 25 8.71 0.96 15.33
N ASN A 26 8.35 1.40 16.53
CA ASN A 26 7.37 2.48 16.74
C ASN A 26 8.04 3.86 16.94
N LYS A 27 9.30 4.01 16.57
CA LYS A 27 10.02 5.30 16.74
C LYS A 27 9.44 6.34 15.79
N VAL A 28 9.09 7.48 16.35
CA VAL A 28 8.81 8.68 15.59
C VAL A 28 10.17 9.30 15.22
N ILE A 29 10.47 9.37 13.94
CA ILE A 29 11.70 9.92 13.41
C ILE A 29 11.40 11.00 12.37
N ASP A 30 12.35 11.89 12.15
CA ASP A 30 12.20 12.95 11.15
C ASP A 30 12.21 12.43 9.71
N TYR A 31 11.94 13.32 8.76
CA TYR A 31 11.85 12.96 7.33
C TYR A 31 13.18 12.39 6.81
N LEU A 32 14.32 12.97 7.19
CA LEU A 32 15.63 12.53 6.73
C LEU A 32 16.00 11.14 7.26
N GLU A 33 15.63 10.85 8.50
CA GLU A 33 15.84 9.53 9.09
C GLU A 33 14.93 8.50 8.42
N LYS A 34 13.66 8.85 8.09
CA LYS A 34 12.75 7.99 7.32
C LYS A 34 13.33 7.64 5.96
N THR A 35 13.84 8.62 5.21
CA THR A 35 14.43 8.38 3.89
C THR A 35 15.63 7.46 3.95
N LYS A 36 16.54 7.66 4.90
CA LYS A 36 17.70 6.78 5.12
C LYS A 36 17.27 5.35 5.49
N TYR A 37 16.23 5.24 6.31
CA TYR A 37 15.70 3.94 6.71
C TYR A 37 15.10 3.17 5.52
N ILE A 38 14.30 3.84 4.69
CA ILE A 38 13.72 3.28 3.45
C ILE A 38 14.84 2.87 2.49
N GLU A 39 15.79 3.77 2.21
CA GLU A 39 16.90 3.52 1.28
C GLU A 39 17.68 2.26 1.65
N LYS A 40 17.98 2.09 2.94
CA LYS A 40 18.67 0.88 3.43
C LYS A 40 17.88 -0.40 3.11
N ARG A 41 16.53 -0.37 3.18
CA ARG A 41 15.69 -1.52 2.92
C ARG A 41 15.53 -1.79 1.42
N VAL A 42 15.34 -0.74 0.64
CA VAL A 42 15.27 -0.82 -0.83
C VAL A 42 16.57 -1.37 -1.40
N ASN A 43 17.73 -0.89 -0.91
CA ASN A 43 19.04 -1.40 -1.31
C ASN A 43 19.29 -2.86 -0.88
N ALA A 44 18.56 -3.35 0.12
CA ALA A 44 18.58 -4.76 0.54
C ALA A 44 17.53 -5.63 -0.19
N GLY A 45 16.83 -5.09 -1.20
CA GLY A 45 15.84 -5.82 -2.00
C GLY A 45 14.47 -5.96 -1.35
N HIS A 46 14.15 -5.18 -0.32
CA HIS A 46 12.83 -5.20 0.34
C HIS A 46 11.82 -4.29 -0.39
N ASP A 47 11.59 -4.54 -1.66
CA ASP A 47 10.77 -3.67 -2.52
C ASP A 47 9.26 -3.77 -2.26
N SER A 48 8.77 -4.79 -1.55
CA SER A 48 7.35 -4.92 -1.21
C SER A 48 6.80 -3.74 -0.39
N ILE A 49 7.65 -3.05 0.37
CA ILE A 49 7.24 -1.85 1.12
C ILE A 49 6.84 -0.70 0.19
N LEU A 50 7.38 -0.65 -1.03
CA LEU A 50 7.10 0.40 -2.02
C LEU A 50 5.67 0.32 -2.58
N GLU A 51 5.00 -0.81 -2.43
CA GLU A 51 3.60 -1.01 -2.85
C GLU A 51 2.62 -0.13 -2.06
N HIS A 52 3.02 0.39 -0.89
CA HIS A 52 2.23 1.33 -0.09
C HIS A 52 2.30 2.78 -0.57
N GLY A 53 3.22 3.08 -1.49
CA GLY A 53 3.31 4.37 -2.17
C GLY A 53 2.51 4.37 -3.47
N ARG A 54 1.62 5.34 -3.68
CA ARG A 54 0.78 5.46 -4.89
C ARG A 54 1.08 6.75 -5.63
N VAL A 55 1.19 6.65 -6.96
CA VAL A 55 1.43 7.80 -7.85
C VAL A 55 0.51 7.69 -9.05
N VAL A 56 -0.11 8.81 -9.42
CA VAL A 56 -0.94 8.93 -10.63
C VAL A 56 -0.39 10.07 -11.48
N ILE A 57 -0.06 9.76 -12.73
CA ILE A 57 0.54 10.68 -13.68
C ILE A 57 -0.42 10.90 -14.84
N GLU A 58 -0.63 12.14 -15.22
CA GLU A 58 -1.35 12.52 -16.43
C GLU A 58 -0.37 13.00 -17.50
N ILE A 59 -0.57 12.52 -18.73
CA ILE A 59 0.17 12.97 -19.92
C ILE A 59 -0.84 13.42 -20.95
N THR A 60 -0.77 14.69 -21.37
CA THR A 60 -1.73 15.32 -22.30
C THR A 60 -1.08 15.68 -23.62
N GLY A 61 -1.91 15.85 -24.65
CA GLY A 61 -1.45 16.30 -25.96
C GLY A 61 -0.60 15.27 -26.72
N ILE A 62 -0.83 13.99 -26.51
CA ILE A 62 -0.18 12.90 -27.24
C ILE A 62 -0.76 12.85 -28.64
N GLU A 63 0.08 12.99 -29.68
CA GLU A 63 -0.33 13.01 -31.09
C GLU A 63 -0.21 11.62 -31.73
N ASN A 64 0.69 10.79 -31.24
CA ASN A 64 1.00 9.47 -31.80
C ASN A 64 0.37 8.36 -30.93
N GLU A 65 -0.65 7.70 -31.44
CA GLU A 65 -1.33 6.59 -30.76
C GLU A 65 -0.40 5.36 -30.55
N PHE A 66 0.57 5.18 -31.46
CA PHE A 66 1.53 4.07 -31.35
C PHE A 66 2.42 4.20 -30.10
N ASP A 67 2.71 5.42 -29.63
CA ASP A 67 3.46 5.62 -28.40
C ASP A 67 2.70 5.08 -27.18
N ILE A 68 1.36 5.26 -27.16
CA ILE A 68 0.48 4.72 -26.11
C ILE A 68 0.45 3.21 -26.19
N ILE A 69 0.26 2.64 -27.39
CA ILE A 69 0.21 1.18 -27.61
C ILE A 69 1.54 0.54 -27.18
N SER A 70 2.65 1.15 -27.58
CA SER A 70 4.00 0.66 -27.24
C SER A 70 4.23 0.65 -25.72
N LEU A 71 3.76 1.67 -24.99
CA LEU A 71 3.86 1.71 -23.54
C LEU A 71 2.98 0.62 -22.90
N ILE A 72 1.71 0.51 -23.31
CA ILE A 72 0.75 -0.43 -22.70
C ILE A 72 1.16 -1.89 -22.97
N THR A 73 1.75 -2.16 -24.14
CA THR A 73 2.20 -3.50 -24.50
C THR A 73 3.61 -3.83 -24.00
N ASN A 74 4.31 -2.88 -23.40
CA ASN A 74 5.61 -3.12 -22.81
C ASN A 74 5.50 -4.12 -21.64
N PRO A 75 6.23 -5.25 -21.66
CA PRO A 75 6.11 -6.28 -20.63
C PRO A 75 6.49 -5.80 -19.23
N HIS A 76 7.28 -4.74 -19.14
CA HIS A 76 7.68 -4.14 -17.87
C HIS A 76 6.64 -3.17 -17.31
N ALA A 77 5.66 -2.73 -18.12
CA ALA A 77 4.55 -1.90 -17.70
C ALA A 77 3.35 -2.68 -17.13
N ARG A 78 3.44 -3.99 -17.00
CA ARG A 78 2.34 -4.91 -16.64
C ARG A 78 1.68 -4.63 -15.29
N PHE A 79 2.34 -3.93 -14.39
CA PHE A 79 1.80 -3.56 -13.07
C PHE A 79 1.27 -2.12 -13.02
N LEU A 80 1.41 -1.38 -14.12
CA LEU A 80 0.82 -0.05 -14.28
C LEU A 80 -0.59 -0.17 -14.86
N GLN A 81 -1.47 0.74 -14.46
CA GLN A 81 -2.83 0.85 -14.99
C GLN A 81 -2.91 2.07 -15.90
N PHE A 82 -3.62 1.95 -17.00
CA PHE A 82 -3.68 2.96 -18.04
C PHE A 82 -5.12 3.32 -18.37
N TYR A 83 -5.40 4.63 -18.48
CA TYR A 83 -6.68 5.18 -18.89
C TYR A 83 -6.41 6.22 -19.96
N SER A 84 -7.04 6.12 -21.12
CA SER A 84 -6.83 7.08 -22.20
C SER A 84 -8.15 7.66 -22.70
N THR A 85 -8.14 8.96 -22.98
CA THR A 85 -9.23 9.68 -23.64
C THR A 85 -8.74 10.26 -24.94
N CYS A 86 -9.63 10.33 -25.94
CA CYS A 86 -9.31 10.88 -27.25
C CYS A 86 -10.04 12.21 -27.44
N ASN A 87 -9.28 13.26 -27.77
CA ASN A 87 -9.78 14.60 -28.00
C ASN A 87 -9.66 14.96 -29.49
N TYR A 88 -10.72 15.56 -30.04
CA TYR A 88 -10.75 16.05 -31.41
C TYR A 88 -10.83 17.57 -31.38
N THR A 89 -9.80 18.24 -31.90
CA THR A 89 -9.81 19.69 -32.11
C THR A 89 -9.98 20.02 -33.62
N GLU A 90 -11.07 20.70 -33.98
CA GLU A 90 -11.24 21.21 -35.32
C GLU A 90 -10.47 22.53 -35.48
N ASN A 91 -9.37 22.54 -36.24
CA ASN A 91 -8.73 23.78 -36.67
C ASN A 91 -9.42 24.28 -37.93
N ARG A 92 -10.27 25.28 -37.78
CA ARG A 92 -10.83 26.02 -38.93
C ARG A 92 -9.80 27.03 -39.44
N ASN A 93 -9.07 26.67 -40.45
CA ASN A 93 -8.24 27.65 -41.17
C ASN A 93 -9.13 28.43 -42.12
N LEU A 94 -9.46 29.68 -41.78
CA LEU A 94 -10.36 30.57 -42.56
C LEU A 94 -9.91 30.81 -43.98
N PHE A 95 -8.62 30.60 -44.31
CA PHE A 95 -8.04 30.87 -45.63
C PHE A 95 -7.89 29.64 -46.54
N LYS A 96 -8.03 28.45 -46.00
CA LYS A 96 -8.05 27.21 -46.78
C LYS A 96 -9.25 26.39 -46.35
N LYS A 97 -10.17 26.12 -47.25
CA LYS A 97 -11.36 25.24 -47.05
C LYS A 97 -11.01 23.79 -46.61
N LEU A 98 -9.84 23.57 -46.07
CA LEU A 98 -9.38 22.26 -45.55
C LEU A 98 -9.60 22.22 -44.03
N ARG A 99 -10.60 21.47 -43.61
CA ARG A 99 -10.75 21.05 -42.19
C ARG A 99 -9.64 20.09 -41.87
N LYS A 100 -8.63 20.48 -41.09
CA LYS A 100 -7.69 19.54 -40.46
C LYS A 100 -8.19 19.28 -39.05
N THR A 101 -8.71 18.09 -38.82
CA THR A 101 -9.01 17.60 -37.49
C THR A 101 -7.69 17.12 -36.88
N LYS A 102 -7.25 17.76 -35.81
CA LYS A 102 -6.10 17.28 -35.04
C LYS A 102 -6.63 16.37 -33.93
N LYS A 103 -6.20 15.11 -33.96
CA LYS A 103 -6.52 14.10 -32.95
C LYS A 103 -5.40 14.12 -31.91
N THR A 104 -5.73 14.26 -30.66
CA THR A 104 -4.78 14.13 -29.54
C THR A 104 -5.36 13.25 -28.46
N TYR A 105 -4.49 12.64 -27.66
CA TYR A 105 -4.87 11.76 -26.58
C TYR A 105 -4.36 12.30 -25.25
N ASN A 106 -5.12 12.04 -24.20
CA ASN A 106 -4.68 12.16 -22.83
C ASN A 106 -4.57 10.76 -22.23
N LEU A 107 -3.50 10.52 -21.49
CA LEU A 107 -3.20 9.24 -20.86
C LEU A 107 -3.01 9.46 -19.36
N ILE A 108 -3.70 8.67 -18.55
CA ILE A 108 -3.44 8.56 -17.12
C ILE A 108 -2.75 7.25 -16.86
N ILE A 109 -1.68 7.32 -16.09
CA ILE A 109 -0.89 6.18 -15.64
C ILE A 109 -0.97 6.13 -14.12
N ASN A 110 -1.49 5.03 -13.60
CA ASN A 110 -1.65 4.79 -12.18
C ASN A 110 -0.84 3.58 -11.74
N GLY A 111 -0.06 3.71 -10.69
CA GLY A 111 0.76 2.63 -10.17
C GLY A 111 1.23 2.88 -8.74
N ASP A 112 1.66 1.82 -8.08
CA ASP A 112 2.47 1.96 -6.88
C ASP A 112 3.95 2.22 -7.23
N VAL A 113 4.71 2.68 -6.25
CA VAL A 113 6.13 3.02 -6.45
C VAL A 113 6.96 1.82 -6.89
N ARG A 114 6.60 0.61 -6.44
CA ARG A 114 7.28 -0.62 -6.87
C ARG A 114 7.07 -0.87 -8.36
N ALA A 115 5.83 -0.71 -8.85
CA ALA A 115 5.51 -0.87 -10.27
C ALA A 115 6.31 0.09 -11.16
N TYR A 116 6.40 1.37 -10.75
CA TYR A 116 7.23 2.35 -11.44
C TYR A 116 8.72 2.03 -11.37
N LYS A 117 9.23 1.61 -10.20
CA LYS A 117 10.62 1.19 -10.06
C LYS A 117 10.94 0.00 -10.96
N GLU A 118 10.11 -1.05 -10.96
CA GLU A 118 10.29 -2.23 -11.80
C GLU A 118 10.25 -1.85 -13.29
N PHE A 119 9.31 -0.97 -13.69
CA PHE A 119 9.23 -0.47 -15.06
C PHE A 119 10.54 0.21 -15.48
N ILE A 120 10.96 1.26 -14.76
CA ILE A 120 12.13 2.07 -15.12
C ILE A 120 13.42 1.23 -15.10
N THR A 121 13.56 0.30 -14.14
CA THR A 121 14.77 -0.53 -14.03
C THR A 121 14.94 -1.50 -15.19
N ASN A 122 13.85 -1.88 -15.87
CA ASN A 122 13.86 -2.93 -16.88
C ASN A 122 13.62 -2.44 -18.31
N ILE A 123 13.27 -1.15 -18.53
CA ILE A 123 13.17 -0.58 -19.87
C ILE A 123 14.54 -0.55 -20.55
N LYS A 124 14.54 -0.67 -21.87
CA LYS A 124 15.74 -0.57 -22.70
C LYS A 124 15.97 0.85 -23.18
N THR A 125 17.20 1.18 -23.56
CA THR A 125 17.54 2.45 -24.19
C THR A 125 16.70 2.71 -25.45
N SER A 126 16.38 1.67 -26.23
CA SER A 126 15.50 1.76 -27.40
C SER A 126 14.08 2.22 -27.05
N ASP A 127 13.58 1.88 -25.86
CA ASP A 127 12.24 2.28 -25.40
C ASP A 127 12.13 3.80 -25.16
N LEU A 128 13.28 4.47 -24.88
CA LEU A 128 13.34 5.92 -24.69
C LEU A 128 13.09 6.74 -25.95
N CYS A 129 13.07 6.11 -27.13
CA CYS A 129 12.60 6.73 -28.36
C CYS A 129 11.09 7.02 -28.31
N ASN A 130 10.34 6.37 -27.42
CA ASN A 130 8.95 6.68 -27.13
C ASN A 130 8.88 7.89 -26.20
N ASN A 131 8.29 9.00 -26.69
CA ASN A 131 8.22 10.25 -25.95
C ASN A 131 7.43 10.14 -24.63
N ILE A 132 6.46 9.22 -24.54
CA ILE A 132 5.68 8.99 -23.33
C ILE A 132 6.57 8.32 -22.28
N ILE A 133 7.33 7.30 -22.66
CA ILE A 133 8.25 6.58 -21.75
C ILE A 133 9.32 7.53 -21.24
N LEU A 134 9.92 8.32 -22.11
CA LEU A 134 10.91 9.32 -21.73
C LEU A 134 10.32 10.35 -20.76
N SER A 135 9.14 10.88 -21.07
CA SER A 135 8.44 11.84 -20.21
C SER A 135 8.10 11.24 -18.84
N LEU A 136 7.67 9.98 -18.81
CA LEU A 136 7.40 9.24 -17.57
C LEU A 136 8.67 9.08 -16.72
N CYS A 137 9.79 8.72 -17.33
CA CYS A 137 11.07 8.62 -16.62
C CYS A 137 11.51 9.96 -16.02
N ILE A 138 11.40 11.04 -16.79
CA ILE A 138 11.77 12.39 -16.34
C ILE A 138 10.91 12.82 -15.15
N ILE A 139 9.57 12.70 -15.26
CA ILE A 139 8.68 13.17 -14.19
C ILE A 139 8.85 12.39 -12.89
N LEU A 140 9.06 11.06 -12.97
CA LEU A 140 9.33 10.25 -11.80
C LEU A 140 10.65 10.62 -11.14
N GLN A 141 11.69 10.83 -11.94
CA GLN A 141 13.02 11.19 -11.47
C GLN A 141 13.05 12.55 -10.79
N THR A 142 12.35 13.53 -11.32
CA THR A 142 12.37 14.90 -10.80
C THR A 142 11.47 15.10 -9.58
N ASN A 143 10.40 14.31 -9.46
CA ASN A 143 9.35 14.56 -8.47
C ASN A 143 9.24 13.53 -7.34
N LEU A 144 9.98 12.41 -7.41
CA LEU A 144 9.93 11.40 -6.37
C LEU A 144 11.24 11.34 -5.56
N PRO A 145 11.16 11.04 -4.25
CA PRO A 145 12.33 10.89 -3.40
C PRO A 145 13.29 9.81 -3.90
N LYS A 146 14.59 10.13 -4.01
CA LYS A 146 15.63 9.20 -4.49
C LYS A 146 15.70 7.90 -3.70
N CYS A 147 15.44 7.94 -2.41
CA CYS A 147 15.46 6.76 -1.53
C CYS A 147 14.51 5.63 -1.96
N LEU A 148 13.49 5.94 -2.77
CA LEU A 148 12.50 4.97 -3.24
C LEU A 148 13.02 4.07 -4.36
N PHE A 149 14.08 4.51 -5.06
CA PHE A 149 14.59 3.84 -6.25
C PHE A 149 15.92 3.11 -6.04
N GLY A 150 16.61 3.33 -4.92
CA GLY A 150 17.94 2.79 -4.65
C GLY A 150 19.05 3.62 -5.30
N LYS A 151 20.29 3.08 -5.29
CA LYS A 151 21.49 3.85 -5.67
C LYS A 151 21.69 4.05 -7.16
N THR A 152 21.20 3.16 -7.99
CA THR A 152 21.39 3.21 -9.46
C THR A 152 20.20 2.61 -10.18
N PHE A 153 19.65 3.35 -11.15
CA PHE A 153 18.87 2.76 -12.23
C PHE A 153 19.85 2.27 -13.30
N LYS A 154 19.94 0.99 -13.49
CA LYS A 154 20.53 0.45 -14.71
C LYS A 154 19.39 0.24 -15.70
N ILE A 155 19.35 1.03 -16.77
CA ILE A 155 18.63 0.65 -17.96
C ILE A 155 19.43 -0.48 -18.59
N ASN A 156 18.77 -1.59 -18.83
CA ASN A 156 19.28 -2.93 -19.11
C ASN A 156 20.54 -3.00 -20.01
N GLU A 157 21.38 -3.96 -19.78
CA GLU A 157 22.78 -4.21 -20.12
C GLU A 157 23.19 -4.20 -21.63
N GLU A 158 22.29 -3.83 -22.56
CA GLU A 158 22.66 -3.68 -23.97
C GLU A 158 23.51 -2.43 -24.26
N ASP A 159 23.53 -1.44 -23.35
CA ASP A 159 24.45 -0.32 -23.35
C ASP A 159 25.04 -0.09 -21.95
N PRO A 160 26.22 -0.66 -21.68
CA PRO A 160 26.89 -0.54 -20.38
C PRO A 160 27.29 0.91 -20.00
N ASN A 161 27.19 1.85 -20.94
CA ASN A 161 27.51 3.26 -20.71
C ASN A 161 26.28 4.10 -20.35
N PHE A 162 25.06 3.55 -20.49
CA PHE A 162 23.84 4.27 -20.14
C PHE A 162 23.41 3.92 -18.72
N THR A 163 24.01 4.60 -17.77
CA THR A 163 23.51 4.64 -16.38
C THR A 163 22.63 5.87 -16.24
N PHE A 164 21.34 5.68 -15.93
CA PHE A 164 20.48 6.76 -15.45
C PHE A 164 20.94 7.10 -14.03
N ASN A 165 21.85 8.05 -13.90
CA ASN A 165 22.29 8.55 -12.60
C ASN A 165 21.31 9.63 -12.14
N PHE A 166 20.51 9.34 -11.10
CA PHE A 166 19.71 10.38 -10.44
C PHE A 166 20.55 11.49 -9.81
N THR A 167 21.89 11.36 -9.82
CA THR A 167 22.81 12.37 -9.27
C THR A 167 23.18 13.47 -10.26
N ASP A 168 22.97 13.28 -11.56
CA ASP A 168 23.49 14.18 -12.60
C ASP A 168 22.48 15.19 -13.14
N ILE A 169 21.25 15.15 -12.68
CA ILE A 169 20.31 16.24 -12.92
C ILE A 169 20.43 17.20 -11.74
N GLU A 170 21.03 18.37 -12.00
CA GLU A 170 20.82 19.53 -11.13
C GLU A 170 19.32 19.68 -10.91
N ILE A 171 18.89 19.38 -9.69
CA ILE A 171 17.52 19.70 -9.27
C ILE A 171 17.49 21.23 -9.37
N PHE A 172 16.82 21.76 -10.38
CA PHE A 172 16.37 23.14 -10.31
C PHE A 172 15.53 23.18 -9.03
N ASN A 173 16.14 23.68 -7.97
CA ASN A 173 15.44 24.17 -6.81
C ASN A 173 14.67 25.40 -7.27
N ASP A 174 13.58 25.17 -7.98
CA ASP A 174 12.60 26.17 -8.12
C ASP A 174 11.92 26.28 -6.76
N ASN A 175 12.30 27.31 -6.00
CA ASN A 175 11.73 27.65 -4.70
C ASN A 175 10.26 28.03 -4.78
N ASN A 176 9.57 27.67 -5.86
CA ASN A 176 8.11 27.64 -6.01
C ASN A 176 7.53 26.29 -5.55
N GLU A 177 7.98 25.81 -4.39
CA GLU A 177 7.30 24.74 -3.67
C GLU A 177 5.82 25.02 -3.38
N ASN A 178 5.36 26.26 -3.63
CA ASN A 178 4.08 26.72 -3.08
C ASN A 178 2.83 26.33 -3.86
N ASP A 179 2.87 26.04 -5.15
CA ASP A 179 1.61 25.71 -5.86
C ASP A 179 1.39 24.20 -6.04
N PHE A 180 2.45 23.45 -6.27
CA PHE A 180 2.34 22.00 -6.38
C PHE A 180 2.28 21.33 -5.01
N THR A 181 3.00 21.86 -4.04
CA THR A 181 2.97 21.44 -2.63
C THR A 181 1.60 21.68 -2.00
N ARG A 182 0.87 22.71 -2.36
CA ARG A 182 -0.50 22.92 -1.84
C ARG A 182 -1.49 21.80 -2.22
N TYR A 183 -1.32 21.16 -3.36
CA TYR A 183 -2.16 20.02 -3.76
C TYR A 183 -1.63 18.67 -3.26
N VAL A 184 -0.39 18.59 -2.86
CA VAL A 184 0.31 17.34 -2.53
C VAL A 184 0.70 17.23 -1.05
N THR A 185 0.91 18.35 -0.36
CA THR A 185 1.42 18.34 1.02
C THR A 185 0.37 18.54 2.08
N ASN A 186 -0.89 18.78 1.70
CA ASN A 186 -1.84 18.90 2.75
C ASN A 186 -3.25 18.53 2.31
N PRO A 187 -3.71 17.41 2.58
CA PRO A 187 -4.51 17.04 3.73
C PRO A 187 -4.02 15.77 4.44
N TYR A 188 -2.84 15.26 4.08
CA TYR A 188 -2.32 13.97 4.54
C TYR A 188 -1.07 14.01 5.40
N GLU A 189 -0.71 15.11 5.96
CA GLU A 189 -0.10 15.01 7.28
C GLU A 189 -0.92 14.10 8.20
N GLY A 190 -2.13 13.69 7.77
CA GLY A 190 -3.07 12.85 8.48
C GLY A 190 -3.04 11.37 8.16
N LEU A 191 -2.43 10.91 7.08
CA LEU A 191 -2.03 9.51 6.94
C LEU A 191 -0.75 9.20 7.72
N HIS A 192 -0.19 10.20 8.39
CA HIS A 192 0.70 9.99 9.48
C HIS A 192 0.05 8.99 10.42
N TYR A 193 0.73 7.86 10.61
CA TYR A 193 0.42 6.87 11.61
C TYR A 193 0.00 7.47 12.96
N ASP A 194 0.57 8.63 13.33
CA ASP A 194 0.28 9.37 14.56
C ASP A 194 -0.95 10.29 14.48
N ILE A 195 -1.42 10.68 13.30
CA ILE A 195 -2.53 11.63 13.15
C ILE A 195 -3.86 10.91 12.97
N VAL A 196 -3.87 9.75 12.34
CA VAL A 196 -5.04 8.86 12.39
C VAL A 196 -5.37 8.52 13.85
N ILE A 197 -4.36 8.47 14.72
CA ILE A 197 -4.52 8.28 16.16
C ILE A 197 -4.95 9.57 16.89
N LYS A 198 -4.51 10.76 16.45
CA LYS A 198 -4.75 12.01 17.21
C LYS A 198 -6.13 12.61 17.02
N ASN A 199 -6.77 12.44 15.88
CA ASN A 199 -8.02 13.15 15.55
C ASN A 199 -9.27 12.26 15.46
N GLU A 200 -9.13 10.94 15.44
CA GLU A 200 -10.28 10.03 15.47
C GLU A 200 -10.11 8.97 16.53
N LYS A 201 -11.19 8.72 17.27
CA LYS A 201 -11.23 7.59 18.21
C LYS A 201 -10.89 6.30 17.48
N VAL A 202 -9.84 5.61 17.95
CA VAL A 202 -9.53 4.25 17.54
C VAL A 202 -10.82 3.42 17.59
N SER A 203 -11.20 2.85 16.46
CA SER A 203 -12.40 2.01 16.41
C SER A 203 -12.07 0.66 16.99
N ASN A 204 -12.64 0.36 18.14
CA ASN A 204 -12.53 -0.95 18.75
C ASN A 204 -13.29 -1.97 17.90
N VAL A 205 -12.67 -3.11 17.67
CA VAL A 205 -13.29 -4.23 16.96
C VAL A 205 -13.81 -5.20 18.03
N PRO A 206 -15.12 -5.41 18.13
CA PRO A 206 -15.69 -6.31 19.13
C PRO A 206 -15.40 -7.77 18.76
N VAL A 207 -14.49 -8.39 19.48
CA VAL A 207 -14.20 -9.83 19.39
C VAL A 207 -14.37 -10.45 20.76
N ALA A 208 -15.12 -11.55 20.83
CA ALA A 208 -15.40 -12.21 22.08
C ALA A 208 -14.13 -12.79 22.71
N GLY A 209 -14.05 -12.74 24.04
CA GLY A 209 -12.99 -13.36 24.82
C GLY A 209 -11.63 -12.67 24.81
N ASP A 210 -11.51 -11.53 24.13
CA ASP A 210 -10.23 -10.86 23.94
C ASP A 210 -9.90 -9.90 25.09
N LYS A 211 -8.74 -10.09 25.72
CA LYS A 211 -8.21 -9.16 26.73
C LYS A 211 -7.51 -7.96 26.10
N VAL A 212 -7.20 -8.01 24.81
CA VAL A 212 -6.45 -7.01 24.08
C VAL A 212 -7.38 -6.21 23.18
N ILE A 213 -7.25 -4.90 23.22
CA ILE A 213 -8.04 -4.01 22.36
C ILE A 213 -7.63 -4.25 20.91
N LYS A 214 -8.57 -4.75 20.13
CA LYS A 214 -8.45 -4.85 18.67
C LYS A 214 -9.00 -3.55 18.06
N SER A 215 -8.31 -3.05 17.05
CA SER A 215 -8.74 -1.82 16.40
C SER A 215 -8.32 -1.76 14.95
N VAL A 216 -8.96 -0.88 14.20
CA VAL A 216 -8.59 -0.50 12.84
C VAL A 216 -8.47 1.01 12.74
N ASP A 217 -7.47 1.44 11.99
CA ASP A 217 -7.33 2.82 11.56
C ASP A 217 -7.45 2.88 10.05
N ILE A 218 -8.10 3.91 9.51
CA ILE A 218 -8.31 4.09 8.07
C ILE A 218 -7.70 5.40 7.65
N GLY A 219 -6.77 5.34 6.69
CA GLY A 219 -6.22 6.50 6.01
C GLY A 219 -6.80 6.63 4.60
N PHE A 220 -7.47 7.75 4.30
CA PHE A 220 -8.16 7.98 3.03
C PHE A 220 -8.17 9.44 2.61
N ASP A 221 -7.77 9.73 1.35
CA ASP A 221 -7.84 11.08 0.73
C ASP A 221 -9.24 11.41 0.24
N ARG A 222 -10.08 11.89 1.14
CA ARG A 222 -11.45 12.25 0.84
C ARG A 222 -11.55 13.44 -0.11
N GLU A 223 -10.69 14.44 0.06
CA GLU A 223 -10.75 15.65 -0.79
C GLU A 223 -10.34 15.33 -2.23
N MET A 224 -9.24 14.59 -2.40
CA MET A 224 -8.80 14.19 -3.73
C MET A 224 -9.79 13.21 -4.38
N TYR A 225 -10.34 12.27 -3.61
CA TYR A 225 -11.37 11.37 -4.11
C TYR A 225 -12.58 12.15 -4.64
N ARG A 226 -13.06 13.15 -3.89
CA ARG A 226 -14.13 14.04 -4.35
C ARG A 226 -13.75 14.81 -5.62
N LYS A 227 -12.53 15.32 -5.71
CA LYS A 227 -12.05 16.02 -6.91
C LYS A 227 -12.05 15.10 -8.13
N LEU A 228 -11.62 13.86 -7.99
CA LEU A 228 -11.64 12.88 -9.07
C LEU A 228 -13.06 12.47 -9.47
N LEU A 229 -13.96 12.25 -8.51
CA LEU A 229 -15.38 11.96 -8.78
C LEU A 229 -16.07 13.08 -9.55
N ASN A 230 -15.72 14.34 -9.26
CA ASN A 230 -16.28 15.51 -9.94
C ASN A 230 -15.61 15.82 -11.28
N ASN A 231 -14.58 15.08 -11.66
CA ASN A 231 -13.92 15.22 -12.95
C ASN A 231 -14.56 14.24 -13.94
N VAL A 232 -15.27 14.78 -14.94
CA VAL A 232 -16.01 14.01 -15.95
C VAL A 232 -15.14 12.99 -16.68
N ASP A 233 -13.83 13.26 -16.82
CA ASP A 233 -12.91 12.37 -17.53
C ASP A 233 -12.46 11.18 -16.67
N PHE A 234 -12.68 11.21 -15.34
CA PHE A 234 -12.10 10.24 -14.40
C PHE A 234 -13.09 9.68 -13.39
N GLU A 235 -14.38 9.97 -13.52
CA GLU A 235 -15.39 9.55 -12.54
C GLU A 235 -15.42 8.03 -12.33
N GLN A 236 -15.31 7.25 -13.41
CA GLN A 236 -15.38 5.78 -13.35
C GLN A 236 -14.09 5.15 -12.81
N GLU A 237 -12.96 5.83 -12.89
CA GLU A 237 -11.64 5.35 -12.52
C GLU A 237 -11.18 5.84 -11.14
N ALA A 238 -11.89 6.79 -10.53
CA ALA A 238 -11.54 7.36 -9.22
C ALA A 238 -11.38 6.26 -8.15
N ASP A 239 -12.27 5.27 -8.15
CA ASP A 239 -12.25 4.13 -7.24
C ASP A 239 -11.00 3.25 -7.38
N LEU A 240 -10.36 3.29 -8.56
CA LEU A 240 -9.16 2.51 -8.84
C LEU A 240 -7.88 3.29 -8.52
N MET A 241 -7.95 4.61 -8.47
CA MET A 241 -6.77 5.48 -8.34
C MET A 241 -6.42 5.79 -6.89
N ILE A 242 -7.43 6.09 -6.07
CA ILE A 242 -7.17 6.55 -4.69
C ILE A 242 -6.92 5.37 -3.75
N PRO A 243 -5.78 5.37 -3.04
CA PRO A 243 -5.50 4.34 -2.05
C PRO A 243 -6.27 4.58 -0.76
N VAL A 244 -6.67 3.47 -0.15
CA VAL A 244 -7.19 3.43 1.22
C VAL A 244 -6.27 2.54 2.03
N THR A 245 -5.58 3.11 3.01
CA THR A 245 -4.72 2.33 3.90
C THR A 245 -5.48 1.98 5.17
N VAL A 246 -5.55 0.70 5.46
CA VAL A 246 -6.16 0.17 6.68
C VAL A 246 -5.06 -0.46 7.55
N VAL A 247 -4.99 -0.01 8.78
CA VAL A 247 -4.07 -0.55 9.79
C VAL A 247 -4.85 -1.40 10.78
N PHE A 248 -4.64 -2.69 10.72
CA PHE A 248 -5.22 -3.66 11.66
C PHE A 248 -4.28 -3.79 12.87
N LYS A 249 -4.82 -3.71 14.07
CA LYS A 249 -4.07 -3.86 15.31
C LYS A 249 -4.55 -5.06 16.10
N ASN A 250 -3.61 -5.80 16.67
CA ASN A 250 -3.87 -7.00 17.45
C ASN A 250 -4.70 -8.06 16.70
N ILE A 251 -4.47 -8.20 15.41
CA ILE A 251 -5.14 -9.19 14.56
C ILE A 251 -4.49 -10.56 14.70
N SER A 252 -5.29 -11.62 14.77
CA SER A 252 -4.75 -12.97 14.83
C SER A 252 -4.07 -13.41 13.53
N ARG A 253 -3.14 -14.35 13.64
CA ARG A 253 -2.52 -14.95 12.46
C ARG A 253 -3.56 -15.64 11.57
N THR A 254 -4.55 -16.26 12.15
CA THR A 254 -5.68 -16.86 11.42
C THR A 254 -6.38 -15.85 10.51
N ALA A 255 -6.66 -14.64 11.00
CA ALA A 255 -7.29 -13.60 10.20
C ALA A 255 -6.32 -13.01 9.17
N THR A 256 -5.02 -12.83 9.50
CA THR A 256 -4.05 -12.33 8.52
C THR A 256 -3.90 -13.24 7.31
N HIS A 257 -3.99 -14.57 7.49
CA HIS A 257 -3.96 -15.52 6.38
C HIS A 257 -5.14 -15.39 5.41
N GLN A 258 -6.25 -14.80 5.86
CA GLN A 258 -7.38 -14.48 4.99
C GLN A 258 -7.18 -13.14 4.27
N LEU A 259 -6.57 -12.15 4.95
CA LEU A 259 -6.29 -10.84 4.36
C LEU A 259 -5.33 -10.92 3.19
N VAL A 260 -4.24 -11.68 3.30
CA VAL A 260 -3.23 -11.80 2.23
C VAL A 260 -3.80 -12.37 0.90
N ARG A 261 -4.96 -13.01 0.94
CA ARG A 261 -5.60 -13.54 -0.27
C ARG A 261 -6.25 -12.47 -1.13
N HIS A 262 -6.47 -11.27 -0.59
CA HIS A 262 -7.04 -10.14 -1.33
C HIS A 262 -6.03 -9.45 -2.25
N ARG A 263 -4.76 -9.85 -2.25
CA ARG A 263 -3.71 -9.42 -3.19
C ARG A 263 -3.53 -7.91 -3.32
N ASN A 264 -3.62 -7.21 -2.18
CA ASN A 264 -3.28 -5.80 -2.08
C ASN A 264 -1.87 -5.63 -1.49
N ALA A 265 -1.38 -4.40 -1.43
CA ALA A 265 -0.15 -4.11 -0.69
C ALA A 265 -0.32 -4.47 0.79
N ILE A 266 0.46 -5.41 1.29
CA ILE A 266 0.35 -5.92 2.67
C ILE A 266 1.72 -5.99 3.31
N THR A 267 1.82 -5.35 4.46
CA THR A 267 2.98 -5.48 5.35
C THR A 267 2.52 -5.79 6.75
N GLN A 268 3.04 -6.85 7.33
CA GLN A 268 2.69 -7.30 8.68
C GLN A 268 3.93 -7.49 9.55
N GLU A 269 3.73 -7.42 10.85
CA GLU A 269 4.77 -7.70 11.84
C GLU A 269 5.38 -9.08 11.61
N SER A 270 6.70 -9.13 11.59
CA SER A 270 7.46 -10.33 11.26
C SER A 270 7.80 -11.16 12.51
N GLN A 271 7.30 -12.37 12.58
CA GLN A 271 7.66 -13.35 13.61
C GLN A 271 9.14 -13.83 13.54
N ARG A 272 9.89 -13.43 12.51
CA ARG A 272 11.34 -13.68 12.44
C ARG A 272 12.14 -12.68 13.27
N TYR A 273 11.65 -11.44 13.37
CA TYR A 273 12.37 -10.35 14.00
C TYR A 273 11.80 -9.95 15.36
N VAL A 274 10.49 -10.08 15.54
CA VAL A 274 9.80 -9.72 16.79
C VAL A 274 9.75 -10.93 17.72
N ASN A 275 9.91 -10.68 19.02
CA ASN A 275 9.73 -11.69 20.07
C ASN A 275 8.25 -11.83 20.41
N TYR A 276 7.75 -13.05 20.45
CA TYR A 276 6.35 -13.40 20.73
C TYR A 276 6.16 -14.07 22.10
N SER A 277 7.15 -13.99 22.98
CA SER A 277 7.04 -14.61 24.33
C SER A 277 5.88 -14.02 25.15
N ASP A 278 5.58 -12.72 24.97
CA ASP A 278 4.52 -12.01 25.67
C ASP A 278 3.36 -11.64 24.73
N ALA A 279 3.25 -12.33 23.59
CA ALA A 279 2.20 -12.05 22.62
C ALA A 279 0.84 -12.51 23.17
N SER A 280 -0.19 -11.71 22.88
CA SER A 280 -1.58 -12.09 23.14
C SER A 280 -2.12 -13.02 22.06
N PHE A 281 -3.31 -13.56 22.28
CA PHE A 281 -4.02 -14.42 21.32
C PHE A 281 -5.49 -14.02 21.22
N THR A 282 -6.18 -14.55 20.22
CA THR A 282 -7.62 -14.35 19.99
C THR A 282 -8.32 -15.70 19.97
N ILE A 283 -9.46 -15.79 20.64
CA ILE A 283 -10.39 -16.92 20.45
C ILE A 283 -11.44 -16.49 19.39
N PRO A 284 -11.35 -16.95 18.14
CA PRO A 284 -12.13 -16.40 17.03
C PRO A 284 -13.53 -17.01 16.94
N LEU A 285 -14.22 -17.16 18.06
CA LEU A 285 -15.56 -17.75 18.18
C LEU A 285 -16.59 -16.67 18.46
N LYS A 286 -17.72 -16.70 17.72
CA LYS A 286 -18.83 -15.76 17.90
C LYS A 286 -19.47 -15.92 19.27
N ASP A 287 -19.77 -17.15 19.66
CA ASP A 287 -20.47 -17.49 20.90
C ASP A 287 -19.46 -18.08 21.91
N TYR A 288 -18.37 -17.32 22.14
CA TYR A 288 -17.32 -17.75 23.04
C TYR A 288 -17.80 -17.69 24.50
N ASP A 289 -17.78 -18.86 25.15
CA ASP A 289 -18.02 -19.00 26.58
C ASP A 289 -16.68 -19.26 27.28
N LYS A 290 -16.22 -18.25 28.05
CA LYS A 290 -14.94 -18.30 28.78
C LYS A 290 -14.91 -19.34 29.92
N ASP A 291 -16.07 -19.70 30.43
CA ASP A 291 -16.21 -20.61 31.56
C ASP A 291 -16.34 -22.08 31.11
N LYS A 292 -16.61 -22.30 29.81
CA LYS A 292 -16.72 -23.64 29.23
C LYS A 292 -15.39 -24.37 29.25
N GLN A 293 -15.42 -25.57 29.84
CA GLN A 293 -14.26 -26.41 29.97
C GLN A 293 -14.15 -27.41 28.81
N TYR A 294 -12.91 -27.63 28.39
CA TYR A 294 -12.55 -28.61 27.36
C TYR A 294 -11.50 -29.57 27.89
N SER A 295 -11.52 -30.78 27.38
CA SER A 295 -10.48 -31.78 27.67
C SER A 295 -9.71 -32.08 26.39
N VAL A 296 -8.42 -31.73 26.36
CA VAL A 296 -7.55 -31.93 25.22
C VAL A 296 -6.42 -32.87 25.58
N LYS A 297 -6.28 -33.95 24.84
CA LYS A 297 -5.21 -34.93 25.02
C LYS A 297 -4.05 -34.66 24.07
N ILE A 298 -2.88 -34.39 24.58
CA ILE A 298 -1.63 -34.24 23.82
C ILE A 298 -0.67 -35.35 24.25
N GLY A 299 -0.48 -36.35 23.41
CA GLY A 299 0.28 -37.54 23.79
C GLY A 299 -0.38 -38.27 24.98
N ASN A 300 0.35 -38.39 26.10
CA ASN A 300 -0.15 -38.96 27.33
C ASN A 300 -0.66 -37.94 28.36
N ILE A 301 -0.60 -36.66 28.03
CA ILE A 301 -1.02 -35.58 28.91
C ILE A 301 -2.47 -35.20 28.55
N ILE A 302 -3.34 -35.12 29.55
CA ILE A 302 -4.70 -34.61 29.42
C ILE A 302 -4.71 -33.20 30.02
N ASN A 303 -5.01 -32.24 29.22
CA ASN A 303 -5.14 -30.82 29.62
C ASN A 303 -6.63 -30.49 29.73
N ASN A 304 -7.09 -30.08 30.90
CA ASN A 304 -8.46 -29.68 31.16
C ASN A 304 -8.49 -28.19 31.48
N GLY A 305 -9.27 -27.43 30.73
CA GLY A 305 -9.37 -25.98 30.96
C GLY A 305 -10.25 -25.29 29.95
N SER A 306 -10.38 -23.98 30.12
CA SER A 306 -11.00 -23.12 29.12
C SER A 306 -10.12 -23.04 27.86
N LEU A 307 -10.66 -22.53 26.77
CA LEU A 307 -9.84 -22.29 25.57
C LEU A 307 -8.72 -21.27 25.82
N ASP A 308 -8.93 -20.29 26.71
CA ASP A 308 -7.86 -19.39 27.12
C ASP A 308 -6.72 -20.13 27.79
N THR A 309 -7.03 -20.96 28.80
CA THR A 309 -6.01 -21.75 29.53
C THR A 309 -5.24 -22.68 28.59
N ILE A 310 -5.95 -23.38 27.72
CA ILE A 310 -5.33 -24.31 26.76
C ILE A 310 -4.44 -23.52 25.77
N THR A 311 -4.89 -22.32 25.35
CA THR A 311 -4.09 -21.49 24.44
C THR A 311 -2.86 -20.89 25.14
N ASP A 312 -2.99 -20.45 26.41
CA ASP A 312 -1.86 -19.98 27.23
C ASP A 312 -0.79 -21.08 27.36
N ASP A 313 -1.20 -22.32 27.60
CA ASP A 313 -0.29 -23.47 27.66
C ASP A 313 0.45 -23.69 26.33
N LEU A 314 -0.27 -23.62 25.20
CA LEU A 314 0.33 -23.70 23.86
C LEU A 314 1.30 -22.53 23.58
N MET A 315 0.94 -21.34 24.00
CA MET A 315 1.80 -20.15 23.86
C MET A 315 3.09 -20.27 24.68
N SER A 316 3.04 -20.94 25.83
CA SER A 316 4.20 -21.14 26.69
C SER A 316 5.32 -21.98 26.05
N VAL A 317 5.01 -22.74 25.01
CA VAL A 317 6.01 -23.56 24.28
C VAL A 317 7.04 -22.67 23.58
N TYR A 318 6.64 -21.55 23.02
CA TYR A 318 7.54 -20.66 22.28
C TYR A 318 8.69 -20.11 23.15
N PRO A 319 8.45 -19.45 24.31
CA PRO A 319 9.53 -19.00 25.16
C PRO A 319 10.41 -20.14 25.71
N GLN A 320 9.87 -21.31 25.96
CA GLN A 320 10.65 -22.47 26.40
C GLN A 320 11.63 -22.94 25.32
N LEU A 321 11.20 -22.98 24.05
CA LEU A 321 12.07 -23.28 22.90
C LEU A 321 13.16 -22.23 22.71
N MET A 322 12.83 -20.95 22.92
CA MET A 322 13.82 -19.88 22.92
C MET A 322 14.87 -20.04 24.02
N GLN A 323 14.47 -20.43 25.23
CA GLN A 323 15.37 -20.73 26.34
C GLN A 323 16.23 -21.94 26.05
N ALA A 324 15.70 -22.92 25.32
CA ALA A 324 16.43 -24.10 24.85
C ALA A 324 17.40 -23.80 23.69
N GLY A 325 17.49 -22.54 23.24
CA GLY A 325 18.47 -22.08 22.25
C GLY A 325 17.97 -21.96 20.81
N LEU A 326 16.67 -22.18 20.51
CA LEU A 326 16.11 -21.95 19.18
C LEU A 326 16.06 -20.45 18.90
N LYS A 327 16.31 -20.09 17.64
CA LYS A 327 16.11 -18.71 17.18
C LYS A 327 14.61 -18.40 17.00
N LYS A 328 14.25 -17.13 17.05
CA LYS A 328 12.86 -16.66 16.82
C LYS A 328 12.24 -17.27 15.57
N GLU A 329 13.00 -17.29 14.47
CA GLU A 329 12.55 -17.81 13.17
C GLU A 329 12.28 -19.32 13.15
N GLU A 330 12.86 -20.06 14.12
CA GLU A 330 12.65 -21.48 14.31
C GLU A 330 11.50 -21.73 15.30
N ALA A 331 11.57 -21.09 16.48
CA ALA A 331 10.58 -21.27 17.55
C ALA A 331 9.16 -20.86 17.13
N ARG A 332 9.02 -19.85 16.22
CA ARG A 332 7.71 -19.40 15.71
C ARG A 332 6.87 -20.49 15.03
N ALA A 333 7.49 -21.56 14.56
CA ALA A 333 6.78 -22.69 13.95
C ALA A 333 5.83 -23.40 14.94
N PHE A 334 6.05 -23.19 16.23
CA PHE A 334 5.26 -23.77 17.32
C PHE A 334 4.25 -22.81 17.94
N LEU A 335 4.14 -21.58 17.43
CA LEU A 335 3.09 -20.64 17.84
C LEU A 335 1.74 -21.10 17.30
N PRO A 336 0.68 -21.07 18.11
CA PRO A 336 -0.66 -21.37 17.64
C PRO A 336 -1.15 -20.30 16.64
N SER A 337 -2.00 -20.70 15.70
CA SER A 337 -2.47 -19.80 14.63
C SER A 337 -3.35 -18.64 15.13
N ASN A 338 -3.87 -18.72 16.34
CA ASN A 338 -4.66 -17.67 16.97
C ASN A 338 -3.80 -16.61 17.70
N VAL A 339 -2.46 -16.72 17.67
CA VAL A 339 -1.55 -15.67 18.17
C VAL A 339 -1.79 -14.36 17.45
N ASN A 340 -1.83 -13.26 18.19
CA ASN A 340 -2.00 -11.93 17.63
C ASN A 340 -0.69 -11.40 17.05
N CYS A 341 -0.79 -10.77 15.85
CA CYS A 341 0.24 -9.91 15.32
C CYS A 341 0.00 -8.48 15.85
N GLY A 342 1.05 -7.75 16.17
CA GLY A 342 0.91 -6.38 16.67
C GLY A 342 0.20 -5.48 15.67
N LYS A 343 0.68 -5.47 14.42
CA LYS A 343 0.13 -4.62 13.36
C LYS A 343 0.19 -5.29 11.99
N LEU A 344 -0.80 -4.94 11.15
CA LEU A 344 -0.79 -5.25 9.72
C LEU A 344 -1.26 -4.02 8.96
N TYR A 345 -0.46 -3.56 8.01
CA TYR A 345 -0.80 -2.51 7.06
C TYR A 345 -1.30 -3.15 5.77
N MET A 346 -2.45 -2.68 5.29
CA MET A 346 -3.00 -3.10 4.02
C MET A 346 -3.48 -1.87 3.24
N THR A 347 -2.93 -1.66 2.05
CA THR A 347 -3.32 -0.57 1.17
C THR A 347 -4.15 -1.11 0.02
N PHE A 348 -5.39 -0.69 -0.01
CA PHE A 348 -6.38 -0.97 -1.03
C PHE A 348 -6.47 0.19 -2.03
N THR A 349 -7.11 -0.03 -3.17
CA THR A 349 -7.88 1.01 -3.86
C THR A 349 -9.30 1.05 -3.26
N VAL A 350 -10.05 2.12 -3.49
CA VAL A 350 -11.47 2.18 -3.05
C VAL A 350 -12.24 0.98 -3.59
N PHE A 351 -12.10 0.68 -4.88
CA PHE A 351 -12.74 -0.47 -5.51
C PHE A 351 -12.39 -1.81 -4.81
N SER A 352 -11.09 -2.04 -4.55
CA SER A 352 -10.67 -3.29 -3.91
C SER A 352 -11.13 -3.39 -2.45
N LEU A 353 -11.24 -2.24 -1.76
CA LEU A 353 -11.82 -2.19 -0.42
C LEU A 353 -13.31 -2.54 -0.44
N LEU A 354 -14.09 -1.96 -1.35
CA LEU A 354 -15.51 -2.28 -1.48
C LEU A 354 -15.73 -3.78 -1.75
N LYS A 355 -14.91 -4.38 -2.62
CA LYS A 355 -14.93 -5.83 -2.86
C LYS A 355 -14.54 -6.66 -1.63
N PHE A 356 -13.56 -6.20 -0.87
CA PHE A 356 -13.20 -6.82 0.41
C PHE A 356 -14.37 -6.76 1.39
N LEU A 357 -15.01 -5.60 1.53
CA LEU A 357 -16.14 -5.41 2.43
C LEU A 357 -17.33 -6.27 2.04
N GLU A 358 -17.68 -6.34 0.76
CA GLU A 358 -18.73 -7.23 0.25
C GLU A 358 -18.52 -8.70 0.70
N LEU A 359 -17.28 -9.20 0.51
CA LEU A 359 -16.96 -10.60 0.83
C LEU A 359 -16.83 -10.88 2.33
N ARG A 360 -16.38 -9.89 3.13
CA ARG A 360 -15.99 -10.13 4.53
C ARG A 360 -17.00 -9.64 5.55
N THR A 361 -18.01 -8.87 5.15
CA THR A 361 -19.18 -8.58 6.00
C THR A 361 -20.25 -9.67 5.93
N ASP A 362 -20.12 -10.59 4.97
CA ASP A 362 -21.02 -11.74 4.81
C ASP A 362 -21.07 -12.63 6.08
N PRO A 363 -22.25 -13.11 6.50
CA PRO A 363 -22.39 -13.98 7.67
C PRO A 363 -21.53 -15.26 7.64
N HIS A 364 -21.19 -15.79 6.47
CA HIS A 364 -20.35 -16.97 6.30
C HIS A 364 -18.84 -16.67 6.47
N ALA A 365 -18.44 -15.40 6.47
CA ALA A 365 -17.06 -15.04 6.74
C ALA A 365 -16.68 -15.40 8.19
N GLN A 366 -15.42 -15.82 8.39
CA GLN A 366 -14.91 -16.13 9.72
C GLN A 366 -15.10 -14.95 10.67
N TYR A 367 -15.50 -15.22 11.92
CA TYR A 367 -16.00 -14.23 12.86
C TYR A 367 -15.06 -13.03 13.05
N GLU A 368 -13.78 -13.26 13.30
CA GLU A 368 -12.83 -12.16 13.55
C GLU A 368 -12.68 -11.21 12.35
N ILE A 369 -12.45 -11.75 11.15
CA ILE A 369 -12.29 -10.91 9.95
C ILE A 369 -13.59 -10.17 9.60
N ARG A 370 -14.73 -10.79 9.89
CA ARG A 370 -16.04 -10.16 9.70
C ARG A 370 -16.22 -8.95 10.62
N GLN A 371 -15.81 -9.05 11.89
CA GLN A 371 -15.88 -7.91 12.83
C GLN A 371 -14.99 -6.75 12.36
N TYR A 372 -13.78 -7.02 11.88
CA TYR A 372 -12.94 -6.00 11.26
C TYR A 372 -13.62 -5.37 10.06
N ALA A 373 -14.16 -6.19 9.15
CA ALA A 373 -14.81 -5.69 7.93
C ALA A 373 -16.05 -4.84 8.23
N GLN A 374 -16.88 -5.23 9.20
CA GLN A 374 -18.04 -4.46 9.64
C GLN A 374 -17.62 -3.10 10.22
N THR A 375 -16.61 -3.07 11.09
CA THR A 375 -16.08 -1.83 11.68
C THR A 375 -15.50 -0.91 10.59
N ILE A 376 -14.77 -1.47 9.62
CA ILE A 376 -14.23 -0.71 8.49
C ILE A 376 -15.37 -0.13 7.66
N LYS A 377 -16.38 -0.93 7.34
CA LYS A 377 -17.54 -0.50 6.54
C LYS A 377 -18.26 0.69 7.19
N GLU A 378 -18.59 0.58 8.48
CA GLU A 378 -19.27 1.65 9.22
C GLU A 378 -18.50 2.98 9.21
N ARG A 379 -17.16 2.92 9.27
CA ARG A 379 -16.31 4.11 9.21
C ARG A 379 -16.16 4.63 7.79
N PHE A 380 -15.92 3.74 6.85
CA PHE A 380 -15.67 4.11 5.46
C PHE A 380 -16.92 4.70 4.80
N ASP A 381 -18.10 4.17 5.09
CA ASP A 381 -19.38 4.75 4.64
C ASP A 381 -19.53 6.21 5.11
N LYS A 382 -19.08 6.53 6.35
CA LYS A 382 -19.06 7.92 6.85
C LYS A 382 -18.03 8.81 6.15
N LEU A 383 -16.92 8.23 5.70
CA LEU A 383 -15.91 8.98 4.95
C LEU A 383 -16.36 9.29 3.52
N LEU A 384 -17.20 8.44 2.92
CA LEU A 384 -17.77 8.64 1.59
C LEU A 384 -18.99 9.56 1.57
N THR A 385 -19.69 9.74 2.70
CA THR A 385 -20.80 10.72 2.79
C THR A 385 -20.24 12.14 2.73
N PHE A 386 -20.67 12.89 1.71
CA PHE A 386 -20.23 14.27 1.41
C PHE A 386 -21.25 15.31 1.90
#